data_e8a883a545e2672c6365757c134ac61d
#
_entry.id   e8a883a545e2672c6365757c134ac61d
#
_cell.length_a   1.000
_cell.length_b   1.000
_cell.length_c   1.000
_cell.angle_alpha   90.00
_cell.angle_beta   90.00
_cell.angle_gamma   90.00
#
_symmetry.space_group_name_H-M   'P 1'
#
loop_
_entity.id
_entity.type
_entity.pdbx_description
1 polymer ?
#
loop_
_entity_poly.entity_id
_entity_poly.type
_entity_poly.pdbx_seq_one_letter_code
_entity_poly.pdbx_strand_id
1 'polypeptide(L)'
;MADAAVGTGPSGAAGQATAAALVQLPPVVAAEYRAAVAALRQSYAALPPGAPVRLAKRTSNLFRFREPAPKAPDRRALPGPRGAAGLDASAFTRVLHVDPAARAAVVGGMTTYEDLTDATLQHGLMPLVVPQLKTITLGGAVTGLGIESTSLRSGLPPESVTAMEIRPGDGRVVTATAEGEHAELFRGFPNSYGTLGYALSLTIELEPVAPYVHLRHFAFTTPEACMEAVAEVAAEGSLRGHRADFIDGTAFGLDEIYLTVGAYSEVAPWRSDYNGQNIYYQSVRGPREDFLTIRDYLWRWDTDWFWCSRPFGVQNPLIRTLWPRRYRRSDVYRSLVAFDRRHRLSDALTAHRGLPPREAVIQDVEIPVDRGAAFLRFFAAEVGMSPVWLCPLRLRSDSPWPLYPLRPGEVYVNFGFWGTVPLPPGQTDGYHNRLVEAGVGALGGHKGLYSTSFYSEDEFWAAYNGPAYARLKSAYDPTGKLSGLYEKCVRGR
;
A
#
# COMPACT_ATOMS: atom_id res chain seq x y z
N MET A 1 15.16 -34.89 -53.26
CA MET A 1 15.58 -33.51 -53.47
C MET A 1 14.45 -32.61 -53.10
N ALA A 2 14.59 -31.96 -51.94
CA ALA A 2 14.09 -30.63 -51.56
C ALA A 2 14.21 -30.54 -50.02
N ASP A 3 15.22 -29.83 -49.59
CA ASP A 3 15.47 -29.45 -48.19
C ASP A 3 14.31 -28.57 -47.69
N ALA A 4 13.78 -28.87 -46.52
CA ALA A 4 12.92 -27.99 -45.74
C ALA A 4 13.74 -27.47 -44.57
N ALA A 5 14.12 -26.19 -44.66
CA ALA A 5 14.83 -25.46 -43.63
C ALA A 5 13.94 -25.26 -42.39
N VAL A 6 14.42 -25.74 -41.26
CA VAL A 6 13.87 -25.49 -39.93
C VAL A 6 14.28 -24.06 -39.55
N GLY A 7 13.30 -23.16 -39.44
CA GLY A 7 13.47 -21.81 -38.96
C GLY A 7 13.65 -21.83 -37.43
N THR A 8 14.83 -21.48 -36.96
CA THR A 8 15.11 -21.17 -35.56
C THR A 8 14.46 -19.84 -35.20
N GLY A 9 13.48 -19.88 -34.28
CA GLY A 9 12.90 -18.68 -33.66
C GLY A 9 13.94 -17.92 -32.82
N PRO A 10 13.78 -16.61 -32.66
CA PRO A 10 14.76 -15.81 -31.94
C PRO A 10 14.73 -16.13 -30.44
N SER A 11 15.86 -16.66 -29.99
CA SER A 11 16.26 -16.76 -28.58
C SER A 11 16.10 -15.41 -27.90
N GLY A 12 15.38 -15.39 -26.77
CA GLY A 12 15.17 -14.22 -25.95
C GLY A 12 16.50 -13.60 -25.51
N ALA A 13 16.76 -12.41 -25.99
CA ALA A 13 17.77 -11.54 -25.44
C ALA A 13 17.29 -11.06 -24.06
N ALA A 14 17.83 -11.68 -23.02
CA ALA A 14 17.79 -11.11 -21.67
C ALA A 14 18.47 -9.74 -21.74
N GLY A 15 17.65 -8.68 -21.72
CA GLY A 15 18.15 -7.31 -21.70
C GLY A 15 19.01 -7.10 -20.45
N GLN A 16 20.29 -6.90 -20.66
CA GLN A 16 21.16 -6.29 -19.67
C GLN A 16 20.53 -4.93 -19.33
N ALA A 17 20.10 -4.78 -18.06
CA ALA A 17 19.69 -3.50 -17.52
C ALA A 17 20.93 -2.58 -17.55
N THR A 18 21.03 -1.78 -18.60
CA THR A 18 21.93 -0.63 -18.63
C THR A 18 21.57 0.22 -17.41
N ALA A 19 22.58 0.59 -16.59
CA ALA A 19 22.43 1.51 -15.47
C ALA A 19 21.58 2.68 -15.95
N ALA A 20 20.33 2.76 -15.46
CA ALA A 20 19.39 3.78 -15.88
C ALA A 20 20.01 5.14 -15.55
N ALA A 21 20.28 5.95 -16.57
CA ALA A 21 20.79 7.30 -16.37
C ALA A 21 19.79 8.03 -15.45
N LEU A 22 20.26 8.55 -14.30
CA LEU A 22 19.43 9.31 -13.40
C LEU A 22 18.78 10.45 -14.16
N VAL A 23 17.45 10.52 -14.13
CA VAL A 23 16.68 11.57 -14.79
C VAL A 23 17.15 12.93 -14.24
N GLN A 24 17.66 13.79 -15.10
CA GLN A 24 18.20 15.09 -14.69
C GLN A 24 17.07 16.09 -14.48
N LEU A 25 17.07 16.71 -13.31
CA LEU A 25 16.12 17.79 -13.03
C LEU A 25 16.44 19.04 -13.88
N PRO A 26 15.43 19.79 -14.34
CA PRO A 26 15.63 21.12 -14.90
C PRO A 26 16.41 22.01 -13.93
N PRO A 27 17.33 22.88 -14.41
CA PRO A 27 18.25 23.63 -13.55
C PRO A 27 17.58 24.41 -12.41
N VAL A 28 16.44 25.06 -12.69
CA VAL A 28 15.67 25.83 -11.70
C VAL A 28 15.11 24.90 -10.61
N VAL A 29 14.47 23.80 -11.02
CA VAL A 29 13.88 22.80 -10.11
C VAL A 29 14.98 22.17 -9.25
N ALA A 30 16.13 21.85 -9.86
CA ALA A 30 17.29 21.32 -9.15
C ALA A 30 17.83 22.31 -8.11
N ALA A 31 17.83 23.62 -8.39
CA ALA A 31 18.26 24.64 -7.45
C ALA A 31 17.28 24.75 -6.26
N GLU A 32 15.98 24.80 -6.52
CA GLU A 32 14.94 24.83 -5.49
C GLU A 32 15.00 23.58 -4.60
N TYR A 33 15.15 22.42 -5.21
CA TYR A 33 15.26 21.16 -4.49
C TYR A 33 16.50 21.12 -3.58
N ARG A 34 17.67 21.50 -4.08
CA ARG A 34 18.90 21.58 -3.27
C ARG A 34 18.76 22.56 -2.10
N ALA A 35 18.09 23.70 -2.31
CA ALA A 35 17.80 24.65 -1.23
C ALA A 35 16.91 24.04 -0.15
N ALA A 36 15.86 23.29 -0.54
CA ALA A 36 14.98 22.57 0.39
C ALA A 36 15.76 21.51 1.20
N VAL A 37 16.64 20.74 0.55
CA VAL A 37 17.50 19.75 1.21
C VAL A 37 18.44 20.43 2.20
N ALA A 38 19.05 21.55 1.84
CA ALA A 38 19.94 22.32 2.72
C ALA A 38 19.19 22.83 3.97
N ALA A 39 17.99 23.39 3.80
CA ALA A 39 17.14 23.85 4.89
C ALA A 39 16.75 22.69 5.83
N LEU A 40 16.39 21.52 5.28
CA LEU A 40 16.08 20.33 6.06
C LEU A 40 17.30 19.87 6.88
N ARG A 41 18.49 19.83 6.28
CA ARG A 41 19.73 19.47 6.97
C ARG A 41 20.05 20.44 8.11
N GLN A 42 19.86 21.74 7.89
CA GLN A 42 20.07 22.77 8.92
C GLN A 42 19.09 22.60 10.08
N SER A 43 17.78 22.38 9.77
CA SER A 43 16.76 22.13 10.79
C SER A 43 17.08 20.87 11.61
N TYR A 44 17.58 19.83 10.95
CA TYR A 44 18.00 18.62 11.65
C TYR A 44 19.22 18.84 12.56
N ALA A 45 20.23 19.54 12.08
CA ALA A 45 21.44 19.84 12.85
C ALA A 45 21.15 20.70 14.09
N ALA A 46 20.06 21.48 14.05
CA ALA A 46 19.63 22.31 15.19
C ALA A 46 18.86 21.48 16.27
N LEU A 47 18.55 20.21 16.03
CA LEU A 47 17.88 19.37 17.03
C LEU A 47 18.81 19.03 18.19
N PRO A 48 18.30 18.96 19.44
CA PRO A 48 19.10 18.57 20.60
C PRO A 48 19.75 17.19 20.38
N PRO A 49 21.01 17.02 20.87
CA PRO A 49 21.64 15.69 20.85
C PRO A 49 20.75 14.64 21.52
N GLY A 50 20.60 13.47 20.90
CA GLY A 50 19.80 12.36 21.42
C GLY A 50 18.28 12.54 21.33
N ALA A 51 17.77 13.67 20.86
CA ALA A 51 16.32 13.84 20.64
C ALA A 51 15.84 12.91 19.54
N PRO A 52 14.79 12.09 19.78
CA PRO A 52 14.17 11.27 18.74
C PRO A 52 13.50 12.15 17.68
N VAL A 53 13.59 11.72 16.43
CA VAL A 53 13.13 12.48 15.25
C VAL A 53 11.96 11.78 14.60
N ARG A 54 10.99 12.56 14.14
CA ARG A 54 9.88 12.09 13.29
C ARG A 54 9.52 13.16 12.25
N LEU A 55 8.82 12.75 11.20
CA LEU A 55 8.24 13.73 10.28
C LEU A 55 7.07 14.47 10.92
N ALA A 56 7.00 15.76 10.75
CA ALA A 56 5.84 16.59 11.05
C ALA A 56 4.82 16.41 9.91
N LYS A 57 3.94 15.41 10.03
CA LYS A 57 2.89 15.10 9.04
C LYS A 57 1.55 15.61 9.50
N ARG A 58 0.73 16.12 8.56
CA ARG A 58 -0.69 16.42 8.81
C ARG A 58 -1.54 15.15 8.75
N THR A 59 -1.17 14.17 7.93
CA THR A 59 -1.96 12.96 7.66
C THR A 59 -1.09 11.71 7.77
N SER A 60 -1.74 10.60 8.12
CA SER A 60 -1.11 9.29 8.12
C SER A 60 -2.16 8.27 7.69
N ASN A 61 -1.83 7.39 6.74
CA ASN A 61 -2.70 6.28 6.32
C ASN A 61 -2.44 5.00 7.15
N LEU A 62 -1.77 5.13 8.29
CA LEU A 62 -1.50 4.00 9.19
C LEU A 62 -2.69 3.76 10.12
N PHE A 63 -3.01 2.48 10.34
CA PHE A 63 -4.07 2.00 11.24
C PHE A 63 -3.47 1.36 12.50
N ARG A 64 -2.48 2.01 13.11
CA ARG A 64 -1.87 1.56 14.36
C ARG A 64 -2.60 2.20 15.52
N PHE A 65 -3.56 1.48 16.06
CA PHE A 65 -4.53 2.01 17.02
C PHE A 65 -4.29 1.59 18.47
N ARG A 66 -3.15 1.05 18.84
CA ARG A 66 -2.87 0.78 20.24
C ARG A 66 -2.99 2.05 21.08
N GLU A 67 -3.70 1.95 22.20
CA GLU A 67 -3.69 3.00 23.21
C GLU A 67 -2.24 3.19 23.69
N PRO A 68 -1.75 4.44 23.84
CA PRO A 68 -0.48 4.67 24.48
C PRO A 68 -0.54 4.10 25.89
N ALA A 69 0.52 3.43 26.35
CA ALA A 69 0.64 2.95 27.73
C ALA A 69 0.23 4.06 28.73
N PRO A 70 -0.36 3.71 29.92
CA PRO A 70 -0.95 4.66 30.84
C PRO A 70 -0.09 5.88 31.09
N LYS A 71 -0.68 7.05 31.00
CA LYS A 71 -0.03 8.37 31.04
C LYS A 71 0.68 8.61 32.38
N ALA A 72 1.98 8.92 32.31
CA ALA A 72 2.55 9.84 33.29
C ALA A 72 2.00 11.28 33.02
N PRO A 73 1.81 12.12 34.04
CA PRO A 73 1.01 13.34 33.95
C PRO A 73 1.80 14.53 33.37
N ASP A 74 1.96 14.63 32.07
CA ASP A 74 2.36 15.90 31.47
C ASP A 74 1.57 16.22 30.20
N ARG A 75 0.71 17.25 30.29
CA ARG A 75 -0.35 17.59 29.33
C ARG A 75 0.14 18.52 28.20
N ARG A 76 1.42 18.80 28.03
CA ARG A 76 1.95 19.81 27.07
C ARG A 76 2.78 19.26 25.92
N ALA A 77 2.93 17.95 25.79
CA ALA A 77 3.66 17.36 24.67
C ALA A 77 2.75 17.14 23.44
N LEU A 78 3.23 17.52 22.27
CA LEU A 78 2.61 17.24 20.96
C LEU A 78 2.32 15.75 20.79
N PRO A 79 1.23 15.35 20.06
CA PRO A 79 0.87 13.95 19.89
C PRO A 79 1.94 13.21 19.06
N GLY A 80 2.65 12.29 19.69
CA GLY A 80 3.71 11.45 19.10
C GLY A 80 4.59 10.85 20.19
N PRO A 81 5.62 10.04 19.85
CA PRO A 81 6.58 9.60 20.85
C PRO A 81 7.04 10.80 21.66
N ARG A 82 6.94 10.73 22.98
CA ARG A 82 7.20 11.87 23.86
C ARG A 82 8.60 12.38 23.62
N GLY A 83 8.73 13.69 23.34
CA GLY A 83 9.99 14.37 23.11
C GLY A 83 10.55 14.26 21.70
N ALA A 84 9.85 13.64 20.73
CA ALA A 84 10.31 13.60 19.35
C ALA A 84 10.16 14.96 18.66
N ALA A 85 11.23 15.47 18.08
CA ALA A 85 11.20 16.66 17.27
C ALA A 85 10.56 16.41 15.91
N GLY A 86 9.62 17.27 15.52
CA GLY A 86 8.99 17.20 14.20
C GLY A 86 9.89 17.80 13.13
N LEU A 87 10.31 17.01 12.15
CA LEU A 87 11.06 17.48 10.99
C LEU A 87 10.07 17.87 9.88
N ASP A 88 10.10 19.12 9.46
CA ASP A 88 9.24 19.61 8.38
C ASP A 88 9.70 19.07 7.03
N ALA A 89 8.83 18.32 6.36
CA ALA A 89 9.07 17.76 5.04
C ALA A 89 8.09 18.33 3.98
N SER A 90 7.44 19.47 4.26
CA SER A 90 6.47 20.10 3.38
C SER A 90 7.04 20.54 2.03
N ALA A 91 8.35 20.77 1.96
CA ALA A 91 9.06 21.11 0.72
C ALA A 91 9.15 19.93 -0.29
N PHE A 92 8.88 18.69 0.13
CA PHE A 92 9.02 17.47 -0.69
C PHE A 92 7.69 16.89 -1.15
N THR A 93 6.70 17.74 -1.43
CA THR A 93 5.32 17.37 -1.77
C THR A 93 4.98 17.51 -3.26
N ARG A 94 5.96 17.75 -4.12
CA ARG A 94 5.73 18.02 -5.56
C ARG A 94 6.34 16.95 -6.46
N VAL A 95 5.73 16.72 -7.62
CA VAL A 95 6.41 16.09 -8.75
C VAL A 95 7.44 17.09 -9.27
N LEU A 96 8.72 16.71 -9.22
CA LEU A 96 9.82 17.58 -9.58
C LEU A 96 10.05 17.63 -11.10
N HIS A 97 9.88 16.48 -11.75
CA HIS A 97 10.01 16.35 -13.20
C HIS A 97 9.32 15.09 -13.69
N VAL A 98 8.67 15.18 -14.85
CA VAL A 98 8.21 14.03 -15.63
C VAL A 98 8.98 14.04 -16.93
N ASP A 99 9.64 12.94 -17.27
CA ASP A 99 10.28 12.71 -18.55
C ASP A 99 9.47 11.69 -19.36
N PRO A 100 8.64 12.13 -20.31
CA PRO A 100 7.82 11.23 -21.11
C PRO A 100 8.62 10.32 -22.03
N ALA A 101 9.78 10.77 -22.51
CA ALA A 101 10.63 9.98 -23.40
C ALA A 101 11.30 8.83 -22.66
N ALA A 102 11.80 9.09 -21.44
CA ALA A 102 12.36 8.06 -20.58
C ALA A 102 11.28 7.25 -19.84
N ARG A 103 10.00 7.65 -19.90
CA ARG A 103 8.91 7.08 -19.08
C ARG A 103 9.28 7.02 -17.62
N ALA A 104 9.74 8.13 -17.10
CA ALA A 104 10.20 8.22 -15.71
C ALA A 104 9.78 9.55 -15.08
N ALA A 105 9.73 9.59 -13.75
CA ALA A 105 9.51 10.82 -13.00
C ALA A 105 10.42 10.91 -11.78
N VAL A 106 10.85 12.14 -11.46
CA VAL A 106 11.48 12.48 -10.19
C VAL A 106 10.45 13.14 -9.29
N VAL A 107 10.21 12.58 -8.13
CA VAL A 107 9.06 12.88 -7.29
C VAL A 107 9.49 13.09 -5.85
N GLY A 108 9.01 14.13 -5.20
CA GLY A 108 9.22 14.34 -3.76
C GLY A 108 8.58 13.22 -2.92
N GLY A 109 9.28 12.78 -1.87
CA GLY A 109 8.84 11.64 -1.06
C GLY A 109 7.49 11.83 -0.34
N MET A 110 7.04 13.08 -0.19
CA MET A 110 5.75 13.44 0.42
C MET A 110 4.66 13.77 -0.60
N THR A 111 4.93 13.63 -1.90
CA THR A 111 3.94 13.79 -2.97
C THR A 111 2.86 12.72 -2.83
N THR A 112 1.59 13.11 -2.85
CA THR A 112 0.46 12.17 -2.80
C THR A 112 0.32 11.45 -4.14
N TYR A 113 -0.25 10.24 -4.14
CA TYR A 113 -0.55 9.57 -5.40
C TYR A 113 -1.60 10.31 -6.22
N GLU A 114 -2.52 11.07 -5.59
CA GLU A 114 -3.44 11.94 -6.33
C GLU A 114 -2.66 12.99 -7.14
N ASP A 115 -1.73 13.73 -6.52
CA ASP A 115 -0.92 14.74 -7.22
C ASP A 115 0.02 14.11 -8.25
N LEU A 116 0.59 12.94 -7.94
CA LEU A 116 1.49 12.22 -8.83
C LEU A 116 0.75 11.73 -10.09
N THR A 117 -0.40 11.10 -9.93
CA THR A 117 -1.19 10.63 -11.08
C THR A 117 -1.75 11.78 -11.90
N ASP A 118 -2.24 12.84 -11.27
CA ASP A 118 -2.72 14.02 -11.98
C ASP A 118 -1.61 14.68 -12.83
N ALA A 119 -0.37 14.67 -12.35
CA ALA A 119 0.77 15.18 -13.12
C ALA A 119 1.18 14.24 -14.27
N THR A 120 1.24 12.93 -14.03
CA THR A 120 1.73 11.97 -15.06
C THR A 120 0.69 11.69 -16.13
N LEU A 121 -0.61 11.67 -15.78
CA LEU A 121 -1.70 11.47 -16.75
C LEU A 121 -1.78 12.57 -17.82
N GLN A 122 -1.28 13.80 -17.53
CA GLN A 122 -1.17 14.86 -18.53
C GLN A 122 -0.22 14.50 -19.68
N HIS A 123 0.68 13.54 -19.44
CA HIS A 123 1.62 13.01 -20.43
C HIS A 123 1.19 11.64 -20.96
N GLY A 124 -0.03 11.17 -20.68
CA GLY A 124 -0.49 9.84 -21.07
C GLY A 124 0.26 8.70 -20.34
N LEU A 125 0.79 8.98 -19.14
CA LEU A 125 1.57 8.05 -18.34
C LEU A 125 0.99 7.91 -16.94
N MET A 126 1.29 6.79 -16.24
CA MET A 126 1.00 6.62 -14.83
C MET A 126 2.13 5.85 -14.12
N PRO A 127 2.26 5.93 -12.77
CA PRO A 127 3.11 5.02 -12.00
C PRO A 127 2.69 3.56 -12.19
N LEU A 128 3.65 2.64 -12.18
CA LEU A 128 3.37 1.20 -12.40
C LEU A 128 2.40 0.62 -11.37
N VAL A 129 2.42 1.13 -10.14
CA VAL A 129 1.51 0.74 -9.06
C VAL A 129 0.97 2.00 -8.39
N VAL A 130 -0.36 2.16 -8.39
CA VAL A 130 -1.04 3.32 -7.81
C VAL A 130 -1.94 2.84 -6.67
N PRO A 131 -1.49 2.91 -5.39
CA PRO A 131 -2.33 2.54 -4.25
C PRO A 131 -3.65 3.30 -4.21
N GLN A 132 -4.72 2.62 -3.82
CA GLN A 132 -6.12 3.06 -3.99
C GLN A 132 -6.50 4.33 -3.24
N LEU A 133 -5.74 4.73 -2.21
CA LEU A 133 -6.10 5.88 -1.39
C LEU A 133 -5.31 7.11 -1.82
N LYS A 134 -6.01 8.13 -2.25
CA LYS A 134 -5.48 9.37 -2.83
C LYS A 134 -4.37 10.04 -2.02
N THR A 135 -4.47 9.99 -0.70
CA THR A 135 -3.55 10.68 0.23
C THR A 135 -2.34 9.85 0.65
N ILE A 136 -2.18 8.62 0.14
CA ILE A 136 -0.93 7.88 0.29
C ILE A 136 0.17 8.64 -0.45
N THR A 137 1.31 8.84 0.20
CA THR A 137 2.47 9.48 -0.43
C THR A 137 3.38 8.44 -1.06
N LEU A 138 4.11 8.81 -2.12
CA LEU A 138 5.03 7.90 -2.80
C LEU A 138 6.06 7.32 -1.82
N GLY A 139 6.75 8.17 -1.04
CA GLY A 139 7.68 7.70 -0.01
C GLY A 139 7.01 6.85 1.06
N GLY A 140 5.73 7.11 1.37
CA GLY A 140 4.92 6.28 2.27
C GLY A 140 4.62 4.90 1.71
N ALA A 141 4.29 4.78 0.43
CA ALA A 141 4.04 3.50 -0.24
C ALA A 141 5.33 2.68 -0.39
N VAL A 142 6.46 3.33 -0.70
CA VAL A 142 7.75 2.65 -0.81
C VAL A 142 8.22 2.12 0.55
N THR A 143 8.11 2.93 1.62
CA THR A 143 8.53 2.48 2.97
C THR A 143 7.50 1.62 3.69
N GLY A 144 6.25 1.61 3.24
CA GLY A 144 5.14 0.93 3.90
C GLY A 144 4.52 -0.21 3.11
N LEU A 145 5.01 -0.43 1.90
CA LEU A 145 4.43 -1.27 0.86
C LEU A 145 3.02 -0.81 0.44
N GLY A 146 2.72 -0.95 -0.82
CA GLY A 146 1.40 -0.75 -1.41
C GLY A 146 1.12 -1.90 -2.35
N ILE A 147 -0.14 -2.26 -2.50
CA ILE A 147 -0.58 -3.33 -3.38
C ILE A 147 -1.75 -2.79 -4.19
N GLU A 148 -1.80 -3.09 -5.47
CA GLU A 148 -2.88 -2.67 -6.36
C GLU A 148 -3.10 -3.68 -7.49
N SER A 149 -4.15 -3.49 -8.24
CA SER A 149 -4.58 -4.37 -9.33
C SER A 149 -3.55 -4.57 -10.45
N THR A 150 -2.50 -3.75 -10.50
CA THR A 150 -1.33 -3.95 -11.37
C THR A 150 -0.23 -4.82 -10.72
N SER A 151 -0.32 -5.15 -9.44
CA SER A 151 0.77 -5.78 -8.68
C SER A 151 1.12 -7.20 -9.14
N LEU A 152 0.19 -7.92 -9.77
CA LEU A 152 0.51 -9.21 -10.39
C LEU A 152 1.52 -9.07 -11.55
N ARG A 153 1.46 -7.96 -12.27
CA ARG A 153 2.28 -7.65 -13.45
C ARG A 153 3.48 -6.77 -13.10
N SER A 154 3.28 -5.80 -12.23
CA SER A 154 4.22 -4.70 -11.97
C SER A 154 4.90 -4.77 -10.60
N GLY A 155 4.57 -5.77 -9.77
CA GLY A 155 5.14 -5.94 -8.44
C GLY A 155 4.60 -4.90 -7.42
N LEU A 156 5.47 -4.49 -6.53
CA LEU A 156 5.18 -3.52 -5.47
C LEU A 156 5.70 -2.13 -5.83
N PRO A 157 5.21 -1.03 -5.22
CA PRO A 157 5.70 0.33 -5.49
C PRO A 157 7.23 0.48 -5.47
N PRO A 158 7.99 -0.12 -4.52
CA PRO A 158 9.45 0.00 -4.52
C PRO A 158 10.11 -0.62 -5.76
N GLU A 159 9.47 -1.57 -6.45
CA GLU A 159 10.03 -2.21 -7.65
C GLU A 159 9.98 -1.31 -8.90
N SER A 160 9.25 -0.21 -8.85
CA SER A 160 9.29 0.85 -9.87
C SER A 160 10.33 1.93 -9.59
N VAL A 161 10.99 1.88 -8.42
CA VAL A 161 11.96 2.89 -8.01
C VAL A 161 13.33 2.54 -8.56
N THR A 162 13.96 3.48 -9.25
CA THR A 162 15.33 3.31 -9.79
C THR A 162 16.38 4.02 -8.92
N ALA A 163 16.00 5.08 -8.21
CA ALA A 163 16.87 5.79 -7.28
C ALA A 163 16.06 6.48 -6.17
N MET A 164 16.66 6.61 -5.00
CA MET A 164 16.09 7.33 -3.86
C MET A 164 17.13 8.25 -3.24
N GLU A 165 16.78 9.51 -2.98
CA GLU A 165 17.50 10.31 -2.02
C GLU A 165 16.88 10.11 -0.64
N ILE A 166 17.66 9.55 0.27
CA ILE A 166 17.23 9.20 1.62
C ILE A 166 17.99 10.06 2.63
N ARG A 167 17.26 10.52 3.63
CA ARG A 167 17.84 11.11 4.83
C ARG A 167 17.75 10.12 5.99
N PRO A 168 18.83 9.39 6.29
CA PRO A 168 18.91 8.47 7.41
C PRO A 168 18.92 9.15 8.80
N GLY A 169 19.00 8.34 9.86
CA GLY A 169 19.06 8.80 11.24
C GLY A 169 20.36 9.54 11.60
N ASP A 170 21.44 9.31 10.89
CA ASP A 170 22.73 10.00 11.08
C ASP A 170 22.75 11.45 10.56
N GLY A 171 21.71 11.86 9.81
CA GLY A 171 21.56 13.22 9.30
C GLY A 171 22.20 13.51 7.94
N ARG A 172 22.93 12.55 7.36
CA ARG A 172 23.41 12.66 5.98
C ARG A 172 22.21 12.68 5.02
N VAL A 173 22.46 13.00 3.77
CA VAL A 173 21.57 12.71 2.66
C VAL A 173 22.36 11.83 1.70
N VAL A 174 21.82 10.67 1.39
CA VAL A 174 22.46 9.66 0.56
C VAL A 174 21.58 9.32 -0.63
N THR A 175 22.20 9.09 -1.79
CA THR A 175 21.51 8.55 -2.96
C THR A 175 21.68 7.03 -2.98
N ALA A 176 20.58 6.32 -2.88
CA ALA A 176 20.53 4.86 -2.90
C ALA A 176 19.94 4.37 -4.23
N THR A 177 20.61 3.41 -4.83
CA THR A 177 20.23 2.73 -6.07
C THR A 177 20.41 1.22 -5.89
N ALA A 178 19.93 0.42 -6.84
CA ALA A 178 20.07 -1.03 -6.79
C ALA A 178 21.55 -1.50 -6.76
N GLU A 179 22.46 -0.66 -7.23
CA GLU A 179 23.91 -0.89 -7.26
C GLU A 179 24.65 0.26 -6.54
N GLY A 180 25.92 0.04 -6.18
CA GLY A 180 26.77 1.07 -5.55
C GLY A 180 26.77 1.03 -4.02
N GLU A 181 27.33 2.08 -3.42
CA GLU A 181 27.62 2.18 -1.97
C GLU A 181 26.42 1.94 -1.06
N HIS A 182 25.22 2.40 -1.47
CA HIS A 182 24.01 2.34 -0.65
C HIS A 182 23.00 1.31 -1.17
N ALA A 183 23.41 0.29 -1.92
CA ALA A 183 22.54 -0.74 -2.47
C ALA A 183 21.82 -1.56 -1.38
N GLU A 184 22.48 -1.83 -0.24
CA GLU A 184 21.82 -2.49 0.89
C GLU A 184 20.68 -1.62 1.48
N LEU A 185 20.91 -0.30 1.61
CA LEU A 185 19.86 0.61 2.06
C LEU A 185 18.72 0.67 1.05
N PHE A 186 19.01 0.74 -0.25
CA PHE A 186 18.00 0.73 -1.30
C PHE A 186 17.08 -0.48 -1.17
N ARG A 187 17.63 -1.67 -1.01
CA ARG A 187 16.88 -2.92 -0.88
C ARG A 187 16.20 -3.09 0.48
N GLY A 188 16.78 -2.60 1.55
CA GLY A 188 16.23 -2.69 2.90
C GLY A 188 15.32 -1.52 3.31
N PHE A 189 15.20 -0.49 2.47
CA PHE A 189 14.33 0.66 2.75
C PHE A 189 12.82 0.36 2.66
N PRO A 190 12.35 -0.47 1.70
CA PRO A 190 10.97 -0.94 1.69
C PRO A 190 10.61 -1.69 2.98
N ASN A 191 9.36 -1.52 3.43
CA ASN A 191 8.80 -2.04 4.68
C ASN A 191 9.49 -1.54 5.96
N SER A 192 10.36 -0.53 5.88
CA SER A 192 11.01 0.07 7.06
C SER A 192 10.15 1.08 7.81
N TYR A 193 9.07 1.54 7.23
CA TYR A 193 8.14 2.52 7.83
C TYR A 193 8.83 3.78 8.37
N GLY A 194 9.93 4.21 7.72
CA GLY A 194 10.69 5.41 8.10
C GLY A 194 11.57 5.22 9.33
N THR A 195 11.87 3.99 9.73
CA THR A 195 12.78 3.69 10.84
C THR A 195 14.26 3.63 10.43
N LEU A 196 14.51 3.59 9.12
CA LEU A 196 15.85 3.68 8.52
C LEU A 196 16.14 5.07 7.91
N GLY A 197 15.12 5.91 7.78
CA GLY A 197 15.24 7.23 7.18
C GLY A 197 13.97 7.70 6.51
N TYR A 198 14.05 8.84 5.86
CA TYR A 198 12.95 9.45 5.11
C TYR A 198 13.38 9.69 3.66
N ALA A 199 12.59 9.22 2.69
CA ALA A 199 12.80 9.53 1.29
C ALA A 199 12.49 11.02 1.05
N LEU A 200 13.44 11.76 0.49
CA LEU A 200 13.29 13.16 0.09
C LEU A 200 12.83 13.25 -1.36
N SER A 201 13.42 12.44 -2.25
CA SER A 201 12.97 12.25 -3.62
C SER A 201 13.14 10.81 -4.04
N LEU A 202 12.34 10.40 -5.04
CA LEU A 202 12.41 9.09 -5.67
C LEU A 202 12.33 9.28 -7.19
N THR A 203 13.14 8.54 -7.91
CA THR A 203 13.01 8.39 -9.35
C THR A 203 12.26 7.10 -9.61
N ILE A 204 11.15 7.17 -10.35
CA ILE A 204 10.27 6.04 -10.61
C ILE A 204 10.05 5.82 -12.10
N GLU A 205 9.80 4.58 -12.47
CA GLU A 205 9.32 4.21 -13.79
C GLU A 205 7.83 4.54 -13.94
N LEU A 206 7.44 4.88 -15.17
CA LEU A 206 6.05 5.13 -15.56
C LEU A 206 5.68 4.22 -16.72
N GLU A 207 4.38 3.95 -16.89
CA GLU A 207 3.85 3.21 -18.03
C GLU A 207 2.83 4.04 -18.83
N PRO A 208 2.71 3.81 -20.15
CA PRO A 208 1.66 4.40 -20.98
C PRO A 208 0.28 3.90 -20.54
N VAL A 209 -0.72 4.78 -20.65
CA VAL A 209 -2.12 4.44 -20.34
C VAL A 209 -3.02 4.71 -21.55
N ALA A 210 -4.09 3.92 -21.68
CA ALA A 210 -5.23 4.25 -22.51
C ALA A 210 -6.23 5.14 -21.73
N PRO A 211 -7.10 5.88 -22.42
CA PRO A 211 -8.06 6.77 -21.76
C PRO A 211 -9.08 6.04 -20.87
N TYR A 212 -9.34 4.77 -21.16
CA TYR A 212 -10.33 3.97 -20.46
C TYR A 212 -9.78 2.63 -19.98
N VAL A 213 -10.47 2.05 -19.00
CA VAL A 213 -10.30 0.65 -18.57
C VAL A 213 -11.64 -0.07 -18.79
N HIS A 214 -11.59 -1.18 -19.52
CA HIS A 214 -12.69 -2.11 -19.71
C HIS A 214 -12.59 -3.19 -18.64
N LEU A 215 -13.59 -3.33 -17.78
CA LEU A 215 -13.67 -4.30 -16.70
C LEU A 215 -14.57 -5.47 -17.08
N ARG A 216 -14.15 -6.66 -16.64
CA ARG A 216 -14.94 -7.90 -16.69
C ARG A 216 -14.99 -8.50 -15.29
N HIS A 217 -16.21 -8.79 -14.82
CA HIS A 217 -16.45 -9.39 -13.52
C HIS A 217 -16.77 -10.86 -13.67
N PHE A 218 -16.01 -11.73 -12.99
CA PHE A 218 -16.16 -13.18 -13.00
C PHE A 218 -16.59 -13.66 -11.63
N ALA A 219 -17.74 -14.34 -11.54
CA ALA A 219 -18.26 -14.87 -10.30
C ALA A 219 -17.75 -16.31 -10.06
N PHE A 220 -17.44 -16.62 -8.80
CA PHE A 220 -17.02 -17.93 -8.32
C PHE A 220 -17.81 -18.31 -7.08
N THR A 221 -18.16 -19.59 -6.99
CA THR A 221 -18.93 -20.16 -5.89
C THR A 221 -18.07 -20.98 -4.93
N THR A 222 -16.76 -21.04 -5.15
CA THR A 222 -15.80 -21.68 -4.26
C THR A 222 -14.48 -20.90 -4.25
N PRO A 223 -13.77 -20.84 -3.12
CA PRO A 223 -12.45 -20.23 -3.03
C PRO A 223 -11.44 -20.90 -3.96
N GLU A 224 -11.49 -22.22 -4.12
CA GLU A 224 -10.58 -23.00 -4.96
C GLU A 224 -10.68 -22.55 -6.43
N ALA A 225 -11.88 -22.48 -6.98
CA ALA A 225 -12.10 -22.04 -8.37
C ALA A 225 -11.64 -20.57 -8.59
N CYS A 226 -11.74 -19.73 -7.55
CA CYS A 226 -11.22 -18.37 -7.60
C CYS A 226 -9.68 -18.36 -7.63
N MET A 227 -9.01 -19.16 -6.81
CA MET A 227 -7.53 -19.26 -6.78
C MET A 227 -6.98 -19.88 -8.06
N GLU A 228 -7.66 -20.88 -8.65
CA GLU A 228 -7.33 -21.43 -9.96
C GLU A 228 -7.39 -20.34 -11.06
N ALA A 229 -8.42 -19.50 -11.04
CA ALA A 229 -8.54 -18.38 -11.98
C ALA A 229 -7.44 -17.32 -11.77
N VAL A 230 -7.01 -17.06 -10.54
CA VAL A 230 -5.85 -16.21 -10.27
C VAL A 230 -4.57 -16.81 -10.85
N ALA A 231 -4.38 -18.13 -10.70
CA ALA A 231 -3.23 -18.83 -11.26
C ALA A 231 -3.25 -18.83 -12.81
N GLU A 232 -4.45 -18.95 -13.44
CA GLU A 232 -4.62 -18.79 -14.88
C GLU A 232 -4.14 -17.39 -15.34
N VAL A 233 -4.61 -16.33 -14.68
CA VAL A 233 -4.16 -14.95 -15.03
C VAL A 233 -2.67 -14.79 -14.84
N ALA A 234 -2.10 -15.35 -13.78
CA ALA A 234 -0.66 -15.25 -13.51
C ALA A 234 0.20 -15.96 -14.57
N ALA A 235 -0.31 -17.03 -15.14
CA ALA A 235 0.37 -17.82 -16.19
C ALA A 235 0.16 -17.22 -17.59
N GLU A 236 -1.06 -16.79 -17.91
CA GLU A 236 -1.47 -16.45 -19.27
C GLU A 236 -1.60 -14.94 -19.53
N GLY A 237 -1.61 -14.09 -18.47
CA GLY A 237 -1.92 -12.67 -18.60
C GLY A 237 -3.37 -12.39 -19.03
N SER A 238 -4.25 -13.40 -18.92
CA SER A 238 -5.67 -13.31 -19.30
C SER A 238 -6.52 -14.26 -18.47
N LEU A 239 -7.82 -13.98 -18.38
CA LEU A 239 -8.81 -14.88 -17.78
C LEU A 239 -9.88 -15.21 -18.83
N ARG A 240 -9.99 -16.48 -19.21
CA ARG A 240 -10.98 -16.93 -20.21
C ARG A 240 -10.94 -16.09 -21.49
N GLY A 241 -9.71 -15.74 -21.94
CA GLY A 241 -9.47 -14.93 -23.14
C GLY A 241 -9.59 -13.41 -22.96
N HIS A 242 -9.89 -12.91 -21.75
CA HIS A 242 -9.90 -11.47 -21.45
C HIS A 242 -8.55 -11.04 -20.88
N ARG A 243 -7.86 -10.15 -21.58
CA ARG A 243 -6.56 -9.61 -21.17
C ARG A 243 -6.64 -8.97 -19.78
N ALA A 244 -5.63 -9.20 -18.95
CA ALA A 244 -5.51 -8.71 -17.59
C ALA A 244 -4.36 -7.69 -17.45
N ASP A 245 -4.60 -6.42 -17.79
CA ASP A 245 -3.69 -5.34 -17.40
C ASP A 245 -3.84 -5.01 -15.91
N PHE A 246 -5.03 -5.29 -15.36
CA PHE A 246 -5.42 -5.10 -13.97
C PHE A 246 -6.19 -6.30 -13.47
N ILE A 247 -5.97 -6.69 -12.20
CA ILE A 247 -6.75 -7.74 -11.54
C ILE A 247 -6.91 -7.44 -10.05
N ASP A 248 -8.15 -7.44 -9.58
CA ASP A 248 -8.49 -7.49 -8.15
C ASP A 248 -9.80 -8.25 -7.96
N GLY A 249 -10.25 -8.39 -6.73
CA GLY A 249 -11.49 -9.11 -6.44
C GLY A 249 -12.10 -8.76 -5.10
N THR A 250 -13.28 -9.30 -4.86
CA THR A 250 -14.00 -9.15 -3.60
C THR A 250 -14.70 -10.46 -3.25
N ALA A 251 -14.42 -10.98 -2.05
CA ALA A 251 -15.16 -12.10 -1.47
C ALA A 251 -16.21 -11.57 -0.48
N PHE A 252 -17.47 -11.82 -0.74
CA PHE A 252 -18.59 -11.52 0.15
C PHE A 252 -18.95 -12.70 1.05
N GLY A 253 -18.54 -13.89 0.66
CA GLY A 253 -18.68 -15.15 1.35
C GLY A 253 -17.84 -16.21 0.65
N LEU A 254 -17.85 -17.45 1.16
CA LEU A 254 -17.12 -18.56 0.52
C LEU A 254 -17.77 -19.02 -0.77
N ASP A 255 -19.05 -18.73 -0.95
CA ASP A 255 -19.89 -19.07 -2.11
C ASP A 255 -20.20 -17.85 -3.01
N GLU A 256 -19.68 -16.67 -2.64
CA GLU A 256 -19.89 -15.43 -3.38
C GLU A 256 -18.59 -14.65 -3.51
N ILE A 257 -17.80 -14.95 -4.54
CA ILE A 257 -16.49 -14.33 -4.81
C ILE A 257 -16.48 -13.78 -6.23
N TYR A 258 -15.94 -12.60 -6.41
CA TYR A 258 -15.79 -11.96 -7.71
C TYR A 258 -14.32 -11.63 -7.96
N LEU A 259 -13.81 -12.01 -9.14
CA LEU A 259 -12.59 -11.43 -9.70
C LEU A 259 -12.96 -10.45 -10.80
N THR A 260 -12.33 -9.30 -10.78
CA THR A 260 -12.44 -8.28 -11.81
C THR A 260 -11.12 -8.20 -12.56
N VAL A 261 -11.19 -8.45 -13.86
CA VAL A 261 -10.08 -8.28 -14.79
C VAL A 261 -10.31 -7.01 -15.58
N GLY A 262 -9.31 -6.12 -15.65
CA GLY A 262 -9.35 -4.88 -16.39
C GLY A 262 -8.35 -4.88 -17.54
N ALA A 263 -8.73 -4.36 -18.67
CA ALA A 263 -7.85 -4.13 -19.82
C ALA A 263 -7.90 -2.67 -20.24
N TYR A 264 -6.76 -2.12 -20.69
CA TYR A 264 -6.73 -0.81 -21.33
C TYR A 264 -7.63 -0.78 -22.57
N SER A 265 -8.37 0.30 -22.77
CA SER A 265 -9.27 0.50 -23.88
C SER A 265 -9.21 1.93 -24.43
N GLU A 266 -9.18 2.05 -25.75
CA GLU A 266 -9.23 3.35 -26.45
C GLU A 266 -10.67 3.90 -26.53
N VAL A 267 -11.67 3.04 -26.33
CA VAL A 267 -13.09 3.38 -26.45
C VAL A 267 -13.89 2.89 -25.23
N ALA A 268 -14.92 3.64 -24.91
CA ALA A 268 -15.89 3.27 -23.87
C ALA A 268 -17.31 3.52 -24.42
N PRO A 269 -18.11 2.47 -24.71
CA PRO A 269 -19.50 2.64 -25.16
C PRO A 269 -20.38 3.36 -24.12
N TRP A 270 -20.09 3.16 -22.85
CA TRP A 270 -20.68 3.88 -21.71
C TRP A 270 -19.62 4.05 -20.62
N ARG A 271 -19.93 4.79 -19.56
CA ARG A 271 -19.05 4.98 -18.40
C ARG A 271 -19.87 4.95 -17.12
N SER A 272 -19.39 4.18 -16.15
CA SER A 272 -19.93 4.20 -14.78
C SER A 272 -19.35 5.36 -13.97
N ASP A 273 -20.16 5.89 -13.05
CA ASP A 273 -19.80 6.95 -12.10
C ASP A 273 -19.97 6.43 -10.66
N TYR A 274 -18.86 6.02 -10.06
CA TYR A 274 -18.83 5.53 -8.68
C TYR A 274 -18.70 6.65 -7.65
N ASN A 275 -18.46 7.88 -8.09
CA ASN A 275 -18.61 9.08 -7.25
C ASN A 275 -20.06 9.59 -7.20
N GLY A 276 -20.95 9.03 -8.01
CA GLY A 276 -22.41 9.24 -8.02
C GLY A 276 -23.15 8.38 -7.00
N GLN A 277 -24.25 7.77 -7.42
CA GLN A 277 -25.10 6.91 -6.57
C GLN A 277 -24.55 5.48 -6.47
N ASN A 278 -23.87 5.01 -7.50
CA ASN A 278 -23.32 3.67 -7.53
C ASN A 278 -22.11 3.54 -6.57
N ILE A 279 -21.90 2.32 -6.07
CA ILE A 279 -20.82 1.99 -5.14
C ILE A 279 -20.02 0.84 -5.77
N TYR A 280 -18.72 1.05 -6.00
CA TYR A 280 -17.92 0.14 -6.81
C TYR A 280 -17.96 -1.31 -6.32
N TYR A 281 -17.63 -1.58 -5.04
CA TYR A 281 -17.56 -2.96 -4.55
C TYR A 281 -18.92 -3.70 -4.59
N GLN A 282 -20.04 -2.97 -4.57
CA GLN A 282 -21.37 -3.56 -4.69
C GLN A 282 -21.72 -3.85 -6.16
N SER A 283 -21.21 -3.03 -7.08
CA SER A 283 -21.55 -3.12 -8.51
C SER A 283 -20.96 -4.37 -9.18
N VAL A 284 -19.89 -4.95 -8.64
CA VAL A 284 -19.30 -6.19 -9.18
C VAL A 284 -20.26 -7.38 -9.17
N ARG A 285 -21.32 -7.29 -8.37
CA ARG A 285 -22.44 -8.28 -8.31
C ARG A 285 -23.47 -8.10 -9.45
N GLY A 286 -23.40 -6.99 -10.14
CA GLY A 286 -24.37 -6.59 -11.17
C GLY A 286 -23.93 -6.93 -12.59
N PRO A 287 -23.63 -5.93 -13.43
CA PRO A 287 -23.25 -6.16 -14.81
C PRO A 287 -21.93 -6.92 -14.92
N ARG A 288 -21.81 -7.77 -15.95
CA ARG A 288 -20.58 -8.52 -16.21
C ARG A 288 -19.45 -7.67 -16.75
N GLU A 289 -19.76 -6.50 -17.29
CA GLU A 289 -18.82 -5.55 -17.90
C GLU A 289 -19.04 -4.16 -17.35
N ASP A 290 -17.96 -3.39 -17.32
CA ASP A 290 -17.99 -1.99 -16.97
C ASP A 290 -16.87 -1.21 -17.68
N PHE A 291 -17.06 0.10 -17.84
CA PHE A 291 -16.07 1.00 -18.42
C PHE A 291 -15.87 2.21 -17.53
N LEU A 292 -14.62 2.53 -17.24
CA LEU A 292 -14.23 3.69 -16.45
C LEU A 292 -13.17 4.50 -17.22
N THR A 293 -13.11 5.81 -16.99
CA THR A 293 -11.89 6.55 -17.34
C THR A 293 -10.73 5.99 -16.52
N ILE A 294 -9.51 6.08 -17.02
CA ILE A 294 -8.34 5.63 -16.25
C ILE A 294 -8.30 6.32 -14.87
N ARG A 295 -8.59 7.61 -14.78
CA ARG A 295 -8.62 8.35 -13.51
C ARG A 295 -9.69 7.84 -12.56
N ASP A 296 -10.91 7.57 -13.03
CA ASP A 296 -11.99 7.03 -12.19
C ASP A 296 -11.69 5.60 -11.76
N TYR A 297 -11.04 4.81 -12.61
CA TYR A 297 -10.57 3.47 -12.28
C TYR A 297 -9.55 3.49 -11.12
N LEU A 298 -8.54 4.35 -11.20
CA LEU A 298 -7.53 4.45 -10.16
C LEU A 298 -8.13 4.79 -8.79
N TRP A 299 -9.20 5.59 -8.75
CA TRP A 299 -9.80 6.05 -7.50
C TRP A 299 -11.13 5.38 -7.14
N ARG A 300 -11.50 4.29 -7.81
CA ARG A 300 -12.77 3.57 -7.61
C ARG A 300 -12.99 3.10 -6.16
N TRP A 301 -11.91 2.74 -5.47
CA TRP A 301 -11.95 2.31 -4.08
C TRP A 301 -11.89 3.46 -3.06
N ASP A 302 -11.26 4.58 -3.41
CA ASP A 302 -11.11 5.73 -2.50
C ASP A 302 -12.46 6.36 -2.14
N THR A 303 -13.38 6.43 -3.10
CA THR A 303 -14.68 7.12 -2.96
C THR A 303 -15.51 6.61 -1.79
N ASP A 304 -15.51 5.33 -1.53
CA ASP A 304 -16.19 4.68 -0.41
C ASP A 304 -15.22 4.08 0.61
N TRP A 305 -13.92 4.36 0.43
CA TRP A 305 -12.86 3.78 1.24
C TRP A 305 -13.05 2.26 1.37
N PHE A 306 -13.10 1.59 0.23
CA PHE A 306 -13.61 0.23 0.08
C PHE A 306 -15.09 0.15 0.51
N TRP A 307 -15.39 -0.34 1.68
CA TRP A 307 -16.73 -0.38 2.31
C TRP A 307 -16.81 0.39 3.61
N CYS A 308 -15.73 1.06 4.02
CA CYS A 308 -15.64 1.76 5.31
C CYS A 308 -16.51 3.03 5.40
N SER A 309 -17.13 3.48 4.30
CA SER A 309 -18.16 4.52 4.32
C SER A 309 -19.52 4.04 4.90
N ARG A 310 -19.74 2.70 4.98
CA ARG A 310 -21.01 2.09 5.40
C ARG A 310 -21.47 2.51 6.81
N PRO A 311 -20.62 2.51 7.85
CA PRO A 311 -21.02 2.93 9.20
C PRO A 311 -21.51 4.37 9.29
N PHE A 312 -21.12 5.24 8.36
CA PHE A 312 -21.56 6.65 8.31
C PHE A 312 -22.87 6.84 7.56
N GLY A 313 -23.52 5.76 7.09
CA GLY A 313 -24.77 5.81 6.35
C GLY A 313 -24.64 6.32 4.91
N VAL A 314 -23.43 6.68 4.44
CA VAL A 314 -23.21 7.29 3.12
C VAL A 314 -23.56 6.34 1.96
N GLN A 315 -23.70 5.04 2.26
CA GLN A 315 -24.16 4.05 1.29
C GLN A 315 -25.69 3.97 1.16
N ASN A 316 -26.44 4.64 2.04
CA ASN A 316 -27.87 4.82 1.86
C ASN A 316 -28.13 5.85 0.74
N PRO A 317 -28.97 5.55 -0.27
CA PRO A 317 -29.19 6.44 -1.43
C PRO A 317 -29.64 7.85 -1.07
N LEU A 318 -30.49 8.02 -0.05
CA LEU A 318 -30.97 9.34 0.39
C LEU A 318 -29.83 10.14 1.03
N ILE A 319 -29.08 9.53 1.94
CA ILE A 319 -27.92 10.17 2.58
C ILE A 319 -26.86 10.50 1.54
N ARG A 320 -26.60 9.55 0.61
CA ARG A 320 -25.61 9.73 -0.47
C ARG A 320 -25.98 10.89 -1.39
N THR A 321 -27.27 11.12 -1.67
CA THR A 321 -27.75 12.26 -2.45
C THR A 321 -27.41 13.59 -1.77
N LEU A 322 -27.55 13.67 -0.44
CA LEU A 322 -27.28 14.86 0.35
C LEU A 322 -25.78 15.04 0.68
N TRP A 323 -25.00 13.95 0.64
CA TRP A 323 -23.57 13.97 0.94
C TRP A 323 -22.80 14.53 -0.26
N PRO A 324 -22.10 15.68 -0.14
CA PRO A 324 -21.43 16.30 -1.28
C PRO A 324 -20.35 15.37 -1.88
N ARG A 325 -20.31 15.26 -3.20
CA ARG A 325 -19.36 14.38 -3.93
C ARG A 325 -17.89 14.63 -3.53
N ARG A 326 -17.49 15.89 -3.32
CA ARG A 326 -16.13 16.27 -2.91
C ARG A 326 -15.68 15.68 -1.57
N TYR A 327 -16.61 15.24 -0.72
CA TYR A 327 -16.36 14.62 0.58
C TYR A 327 -16.50 13.09 0.55
N ARG A 328 -16.73 12.48 -0.61
CA ARG A 328 -16.71 11.04 -0.82
C ARG A 328 -15.28 10.62 -1.09
N ARG A 329 -14.47 10.55 -0.02
CA ARG A 329 -13.02 10.33 -0.06
C ARG A 329 -12.58 9.66 1.23
N SER A 330 -11.59 8.80 1.13
CA SER A 330 -11.04 8.05 2.25
C SER A 330 -10.51 8.93 3.40
N ASP A 331 -9.88 10.07 3.10
CA ASP A 331 -9.35 11.00 4.11
C ASP A 331 -10.44 11.68 4.94
N VAL A 332 -11.61 11.92 4.36
CA VAL A 332 -12.79 12.43 5.08
C VAL A 332 -13.33 11.38 6.05
N TYR A 333 -13.56 10.15 5.57
CA TYR A 333 -14.04 9.06 6.43
C TYR A 333 -13.05 8.73 7.54
N ARG A 334 -11.76 8.76 7.25
CA ARG A 334 -10.71 8.57 8.27
C ARG A 334 -10.75 9.67 9.34
N SER A 335 -11.01 10.90 8.96
CA SER A 335 -11.17 11.99 9.92
C SER A 335 -12.36 11.77 10.84
N LEU A 336 -13.46 11.22 10.32
CA LEU A 336 -14.64 10.83 11.12
C LEU A 336 -14.30 9.67 12.07
N VAL A 337 -13.59 8.64 11.60
CA VAL A 337 -13.10 7.55 12.46
C VAL A 337 -12.19 8.08 13.57
N ALA A 338 -11.28 9.00 13.25
CA ALA A 338 -10.39 9.61 14.24
C ALA A 338 -11.16 10.43 15.29
N PHE A 339 -12.21 11.13 14.87
CA PHE A 339 -13.12 11.86 15.76
C PHE A 339 -13.89 10.91 16.70
N ASP A 340 -14.51 9.85 16.13
CA ASP A 340 -15.24 8.84 16.89
C ASP A 340 -14.35 8.20 17.96
N ARG A 341 -13.15 7.78 17.60
CA ARG A 341 -12.18 7.19 18.52
C ARG A 341 -11.74 8.15 19.63
N ARG A 342 -11.52 9.43 19.28
CA ARG A 342 -11.13 10.44 20.26
C ARG A 342 -12.20 10.62 21.33
N HIS A 343 -13.46 10.54 20.93
CA HIS A 343 -14.63 10.77 21.80
C HIS A 343 -15.28 9.47 22.28
N ARG A 344 -14.83 8.30 21.80
CA ARG A 344 -15.33 6.96 22.16
C ARG A 344 -16.85 6.82 21.99
N LEU A 345 -17.43 7.45 20.94
CA LEU A 345 -18.87 7.49 20.74
C LEU A 345 -19.43 6.10 20.41
N SER A 346 -18.78 5.38 19.52
CA SER A 346 -19.17 4.01 19.14
C SER A 346 -19.06 3.05 20.32
N ASP A 347 -18.02 3.17 21.15
CA ASP A 347 -17.83 2.35 22.35
C ASP A 347 -18.95 2.60 23.36
N ALA A 348 -19.26 3.89 23.62
CA ALA A 348 -20.33 4.26 24.55
C ALA A 348 -21.71 3.75 24.07
N LEU A 349 -21.99 3.85 22.77
CA LEU A 349 -23.23 3.34 22.18
C LEU A 349 -23.32 1.81 22.28
N THR A 350 -22.22 1.12 22.01
CA THR A 350 -22.12 -0.36 22.13
C THR A 350 -22.39 -0.81 23.57
N ALA A 351 -21.74 -0.14 24.54
CA ALA A 351 -21.94 -0.42 25.97
C ALA A 351 -23.38 -0.11 26.41
N HIS A 352 -23.95 1.02 25.97
CA HIS A 352 -25.36 1.38 26.29
C HIS A 352 -26.37 0.34 25.76
N ARG A 353 -26.07 -0.28 24.63
CA ARG A 353 -26.91 -1.35 24.04
C ARG A 353 -26.66 -2.73 24.63
N GLY A 354 -25.76 -2.88 25.60
CA GLY A 354 -25.38 -4.17 26.16
C GLY A 354 -24.71 -5.13 25.16
N LEU A 355 -24.13 -4.58 24.10
CA LEU A 355 -23.43 -5.37 23.08
C LEU A 355 -21.98 -5.65 23.53
N PRO A 356 -21.39 -6.79 23.12
CA PRO A 356 -20.01 -7.12 23.45
C PRO A 356 -19.03 -6.08 22.90
N PRO A 357 -17.89 -5.85 23.55
CA PRO A 357 -16.80 -5.05 23.01
C PRO A 357 -16.39 -5.55 21.62
N ARG A 358 -15.91 -4.65 20.79
CA ARG A 358 -15.50 -4.97 19.42
C ARG A 358 -14.01 -4.70 19.24
N GLU A 359 -13.35 -5.60 18.54
CA GLU A 359 -11.96 -5.47 18.13
C GLU A 359 -11.88 -4.93 16.69
N ALA A 360 -10.98 -3.98 16.46
CA ALA A 360 -10.67 -3.54 15.09
C ALA A 360 -9.74 -4.58 14.43
N VAL A 361 -10.22 -5.19 13.36
CA VAL A 361 -9.45 -6.14 12.54
C VAL A 361 -9.22 -5.49 11.17
N ILE A 362 -8.03 -4.93 11.00
CA ILE A 362 -7.63 -4.13 9.84
C ILE A 362 -6.25 -4.61 9.41
N GLN A 363 -6.19 -5.38 8.33
CA GLN A 363 -4.93 -5.94 7.84
C GLN A 363 -4.98 -6.14 6.31
N ASP A 364 -3.80 -6.15 5.72
CA ASP A 364 -3.49 -6.77 4.44
C ASP A 364 -2.50 -7.90 4.70
N VAL A 365 -2.80 -9.07 4.15
CA VAL A 365 -1.99 -10.28 4.32
C VAL A 365 -1.81 -10.96 2.98
N GLU A 366 -0.58 -11.30 2.65
CA GLU A 366 -0.18 -11.93 1.38
C GLU A 366 0.01 -13.42 1.62
N ILE A 367 -0.83 -14.23 0.98
CA ILE A 367 -0.83 -15.69 1.09
C ILE A 367 -0.45 -16.27 -0.28
N PRO A 368 0.43 -17.29 -0.35
CA PRO A 368 0.68 -18.03 -1.58
C PRO A 368 -0.63 -18.52 -2.21
N VAL A 369 -0.76 -18.36 -3.53
CA VAL A 369 -2.04 -18.61 -4.24
C VAL A 369 -2.57 -20.03 -4.02
N ASP A 370 -1.70 -21.03 -3.92
CA ASP A 370 -2.03 -22.42 -3.65
C ASP A 370 -2.67 -22.64 -2.26
N ARG A 371 -2.52 -21.69 -1.35
CA ARG A 371 -3.05 -21.69 0.02
C ARG A 371 -4.13 -20.64 0.26
N GLY A 372 -4.42 -19.82 -0.77
CA GLY A 372 -5.39 -18.73 -0.66
C GLY A 372 -6.80 -19.21 -0.31
N ALA A 373 -7.23 -20.36 -0.86
CA ALA A 373 -8.52 -20.96 -0.52
C ALA A 373 -8.60 -21.40 0.96
N ALA A 374 -7.53 -21.99 1.47
CA ALA A 374 -7.42 -22.38 2.88
C ALA A 374 -7.48 -21.17 3.80
N PHE A 375 -6.83 -20.05 3.42
CA PHE A 375 -6.91 -18.81 4.16
C PHE A 375 -8.34 -18.24 4.21
N LEU A 376 -9.06 -18.20 3.08
CA LEU A 376 -10.44 -17.71 3.08
C LEU A 376 -11.36 -18.53 3.96
N ARG A 377 -11.21 -19.87 3.97
CA ARG A 377 -11.98 -20.76 4.86
C ARG A 377 -11.63 -20.52 6.33
N PHE A 378 -10.35 -20.42 6.65
CA PHE A 378 -9.87 -20.07 8.00
C PHE A 378 -10.46 -18.73 8.44
N PHE A 379 -10.35 -17.70 7.61
CA PHE A 379 -10.82 -16.35 7.95
C PHE A 379 -12.34 -16.28 8.15
N ALA A 380 -13.10 -16.99 7.33
CA ALA A 380 -14.54 -17.08 7.46
C ALA A 380 -14.96 -17.79 8.78
N ALA A 381 -14.24 -18.84 9.17
CA ALA A 381 -14.54 -19.60 10.39
C ALA A 381 -14.13 -18.87 11.67
N GLU A 382 -12.92 -18.27 11.70
CA GLU A 382 -12.32 -17.74 12.93
C GLU A 382 -12.60 -16.25 13.14
N VAL A 383 -12.79 -15.48 12.07
CA VAL A 383 -13.01 -14.03 12.14
C VAL A 383 -14.43 -13.65 11.71
N GLY A 384 -14.97 -14.29 10.68
CA GLY A 384 -16.34 -14.12 10.22
C GLY A 384 -16.67 -12.73 9.68
N MET A 385 -15.67 -11.99 9.17
CA MET A 385 -15.85 -10.65 8.63
C MET A 385 -15.88 -10.67 7.10
N SER A 386 -16.79 -9.89 6.52
CA SER A 386 -16.89 -9.68 5.07
C SER A 386 -17.31 -8.25 4.76
N PRO A 387 -17.03 -7.76 3.55
CA PRO A 387 -16.28 -8.40 2.48
C PRO A 387 -14.77 -8.44 2.73
N VAL A 388 -14.06 -9.24 1.92
CA VAL A 388 -12.59 -9.32 1.87
C VAL A 388 -12.14 -8.92 0.46
N TRP A 389 -11.20 -8.00 0.36
CA TRP A 389 -10.57 -7.63 -0.90
C TRP A 389 -9.48 -8.64 -1.27
N LEU A 390 -9.43 -9.01 -2.54
CA LEU A 390 -8.43 -9.91 -3.10
C LEU A 390 -7.61 -9.13 -4.14
N CYS A 391 -6.29 -9.15 -4.00
CA CYS A 391 -5.42 -8.52 -4.96
C CYS A 391 -4.19 -9.41 -5.24
N PRO A 392 -4.15 -10.10 -6.38
CA PRO A 392 -3.00 -10.92 -6.75
C PRO A 392 -1.75 -10.07 -6.96
N LEU A 393 -0.61 -10.61 -6.53
CA LEU A 393 0.69 -9.96 -6.69
C LEU A 393 1.81 -10.99 -6.92
N ARG A 394 2.88 -10.52 -7.51
CA ARG A 394 4.13 -11.27 -7.69
C ARG A 394 5.27 -10.27 -7.75
N LEU A 395 6.43 -10.60 -7.18
CA LEU A 395 7.62 -9.78 -7.34
C LEU A 395 7.98 -9.64 -8.82
N ARG A 396 8.30 -8.42 -9.24
CA ARG A 396 8.72 -8.12 -10.61
C ARG A 396 10.15 -8.58 -10.87
N SER A 397 10.99 -8.56 -9.84
CA SER A 397 12.40 -8.95 -9.91
C SER A 397 12.69 -10.24 -9.15
N ASP A 398 13.78 -10.90 -9.51
CA ASP A 398 14.28 -12.10 -8.81
C ASP A 398 14.99 -11.77 -7.48
N SER A 399 15.10 -10.49 -7.13
CA SER A 399 15.73 -10.05 -5.89
C SER A 399 14.70 -9.82 -4.80
N PRO A 400 14.73 -10.56 -3.68
CA PRO A 400 13.82 -10.37 -2.58
C PRO A 400 14.12 -9.05 -1.83
N TRP A 401 13.09 -8.48 -1.23
CA TRP A 401 13.19 -7.33 -0.35
C TRP A 401 13.46 -7.81 1.09
N PRO A 402 14.62 -7.50 1.70
CA PRO A 402 15.02 -8.11 2.97
C PRO A 402 14.01 -8.00 4.09
N LEU A 403 13.32 -6.85 4.21
CA LEU A 403 12.34 -6.61 5.28
C LEU A 403 10.90 -7.05 4.91
N TYR A 404 10.71 -7.57 3.69
CA TYR A 404 9.46 -8.15 3.25
C TYR A 404 9.75 -9.31 2.28
N PRO A 405 10.15 -10.46 2.81
CA PRO A 405 10.78 -11.52 2.03
C PRO A 405 9.76 -12.41 1.29
N LEU A 406 8.98 -11.83 0.38
CA LEU A 406 8.24 -12.61 -0.61
C LEU A 406 9.22 -13.38 -1.51
N ARG A 407 8.84 -14.57 -1.91
CA ARG A 407 9.70 -15.42 -2.76
C ARG A 407 9.56 -14.99 -4.23
N PRO A 408 10.67 -14.73 -4.92
CA PRO A 408 10.63 -14.45 -6.35
C PRO A 408 9.95 -15.56 -7.15
N GLY A 409 9.21 -15.18 -8.19
CA GLY A 409 8.49 -16.13 -9.04
C GLY A 409 7.22 -16.71 -8.45
N GLU A 410 6.97 -16.59 -7.14
CA GLU A 410 5.76 -17.06 -6.49
C GLU A 410 4.63 -16.05 -6.64
N VAL A 411 3.43 -16.56 -6.86
CA VAL A 411 2.20 -15.76 -6.90
C VAL A 411 1.56 -15.76 -5.52
N TYR A 412 1.28 -14.59 -5.01
CA TYR A 412 0.55 -14.37 -3.78
C TYR A 412 -0.80 -13.73 -4.08
N VAL A 413 -1.74 -13.91 -3.17
CA VAL A 413 -2.97 -13.11 -3.12
C VAL A 413 -2.94 -12.30 -1.84
N ASN A 414 -3.03 -10.98 -1.96
CA ASN A 414 -3.29 -10.11 -0.83
C ASN A 414 -4.77 -10.20 -0.46
N PHE A 415 -5.04 -10.49 0.80
CA PHE A 415 -6.36 -10.43 1.40
C PHE A 415 -6.43 -9.19 2.30
N GLY A 416 -7.21 -8.20 1.86
CA GLY A 416 -7.43 -6.96 2.58
C GLY A 416 -8.79 -6.96 3.28
N PHE A 417 -8.81 -6.61 4.56
CA PHE A 417 -10.04 -6.54 5.34
C PHE A 417 -9.98 -5.42 6.39
N TRP A 418 -11.05 -4.64 6.43
CA TRP A 418 -11.14 -3.44 7.25
C TRP A 418 -12.49 -3.38 7.93
N GLY A 419 -12.50 -3.60 9.25
CA GLY A 419 -13.72 -3.58 10.03
C GLY A 419 -13.49 -3.82 11.52
N THR A 420 -14.58 -4.13 12.21
CA THR A 420 -14.56 -4.54 13.61
C THR A 420 -15.36 -5.82 13.79
N VAL A 421 -14.91 -6.68 14.69
CA VAL A 421 -15.61 -7.93 15.07
C VAL A 421 -15.91 -7.94 16.57
N PRO A 422 -17.00 -8.57 17.02
CA PRO A 422 -17.27 -8.73 18.44
C PRO A 422 -16.17 -9.59 19.10
N LEU A 423 -15.71 -9.20 20.27
CA LEU A 423 -14.81 -10.03 21.07
C LEU A 423 -15.61 -11.19 21.72
N PRO A 424 -15.11 -12.43 21.65
CA PRO A 424 -15.70 -13.53 22.40
C PRO A 424 -15.64 -13.30 23.91
N PRO A 425 -16.53 -13.88 24.70
CA PRO A 425 -16.52 -13.74 26.16
C PRO A 425 -15.16 -14.11 26.76
N GLY A 426 -14.63 -13.25 27.63
CA GLY A 426 -13.33 -13.44 28.28
C GLY A 426 -12.10 -13.10 27.43
N GLN A 427 -12.25 -12.75 26.17
CA GLN A 427 -11.15 -12.33 25.31
C GLN A 427 -10.92 -10.81 25.38
N THR A 428 -9.68 -10.41 25.06
CA THR A 428 -9.23 -9.01 25.09
C THR A 428 -8.83 -8.54 23.68
N ASP A 429 -8.67 -7.23 23.54
CA ASP A 429 -8.20 -6.62 22.29
C ASP A 429 -6.92 -7.31 21.74
N GLY A 430 -6.88 -7.56 20.46
CA GLY A 430 -5.83 -8.30 19.77
C GLY A 430 -6.09 -9.82 19.63
N TYR A 431 -7.22 -10.34 20.11
CA TYR A 431 -7.54 -11.77 19.99
C TYR A 431 -7.61 -12.22 18.53
N HIS A 432 -8.49 -11.62 17.73
CA HIS A 432 -8.63 -11.99 16.31
C HIS A 432 -7.41 -11.60 15.49
N ASN A 433 -6.77 -10.47 15.81
CA ASN A 433 -5.55 -10.07 15.12
C ASN A 433 -4.43 -11.09 15.32
N ARG A 434 -4.25 -11.65 16.53
CA ARG A 434 -3.28 -12.73 16.78
C ARG A 434 -3.64 -14.03 16.07
N LEU A 435 -4.92 -14.39 16.02
CA LEU A 435 -5.37 -15.55 15.24
C LEU A 435 -5.00 -15.39 13.76
N VAL A 436 -5.26 -14.22 13.18
CA VAL A 436 -4.89 -13.93 11.79
C VAL A 436 -3.39 -14.01 11.60
N GLU A 437 -2.58 -13.37 12.44
CA GLU A 437 -1.11 -13.41 12.35
C GLU A 437 -0.56 -14.84 12.43
N ALA A 438 -1.11 -15.67 13.33
CA ALA A 438 -0.73 -17.08 13.42
C ALA A 438 -1.14 -17.89 12.17
N GLY A 439 -2.37 -17.68 11.68
CA GLY A 439 -2.86 -18.32 10.45
C GLY A 439 -2.06 -17.95 9.22
N VAL A 440 -1.69 -16.68 9.08
CA VAL A 440 -0.82 -16.17 8.00
C VAL A 440 0.54 -16.87 8.05
N GLY A 441 1.18 -16.94 9.22
CA GLY A 441 2.46 -17.61 9.39
C GLY A 441 2.38 -19.11 9.07
N ALA A 442 1.33 -19.80 9.53
CA ALA A 442 1.11 -21.22 9.27
C ALA A 442 0.92 -21.53 7.76
N LEU A 443 0.37 -20.57 7.00
CA LEU A 443 0.19 -20.69 5.56
C LEU A 443 1.38 -20.15 4.75
N GLY A 444 2.48 -19.76 5.41
CA GLY A 444 3.69 -19.24 4.74
C GLY A 444 3.48 -17.86 4.10
N GLY A 445 2.52 -17.10 4.61
CA GLY A 445 2.23 -15.75 4.17
C GLY A 445 2.97 -14.67 4.97
N HIS A 446 2.73 -13.43 4.60
CA HIS A 446 3.26 -12.23 5.24
C HIS A 446 2.14 -11.24 5.54
N LYS A 447 2.38 -10.31 6.45
CA LYS A 447 1.44 -9.25 6.81
C LYS A 447 2.05 -7.89 6.53
N GLY A 448 1.26 -6.98 5.94
CA GLY A 448 1.60 -5.57 5.84
C GLY A 448 1.62 -4.89 7.21
N LEU A 449 2.69 -4.15 7.53
CA LEU A 449 2.89 -3.52 8.83
C LEU A 449 2.22 -2.14 9.00
N TYR A 450 1.29 -1.77 8.14
CA TYR A 450 0.59 -0.47 8.24
C TYR A 450 -0.45 -0.41 9.36
N SER A 451 -0.90 -1.55 9.85
CA SER A 451 -1.83 -1.69 10.98
C SER A 451 -1.12 -2.18 12.25
N THR A 452 -1.85 -2.24 13.35
CA THR A 452 -1.33 -2.77 14.62
C THR A 452 -0.93 -4.23 14.46
N SER A 453 0.26 -4.59 14.97
CA SER A 453 0.77 -5.95 14.99
C SER A 453 0.90 -6.45 16.44
N PHE A 454 0.75 -7.77 16.64
CA PHE A 454 0.69 -8.40 17.95
C PHE A 454 1.75 -9.48 18.14
N TYR A 455 2.69 -9.63 17.20
CA TYR A 455 3.81 -10.56 17.28
C TYR A 455 4.63 -10.35 18.56
N SER A 456 5.17 -11.44 19.12
CA SER A 456 6.31 -11.35 20.02
C SER A 456 7.54 -10.78 19.26
N GLU A 457 8.58 -10.40 20.00
CA GLU A 457 9.78 -9.83 19.36
C GLU A 457 10.48 -10.85 18.47
N ASP A 458 10.58 -12.10 18.92
CA ASP A 458 11.21 -13.19 18.18
C ASP A 458 10.43 -13.55 16.90
N GLU A 459 9.11 -13.68 16.98
CA GLU A 459 8.23 -13.91 15.83
C GLU A 459 8.34 -12.77 14.81
N PHE A 460 8.33 -11.53 15.28
CA PHE A 460 8.45 -10.36 14.43
C PHE A 460 9.77 -10.36 13.64
N TRP A 461 10.88 -10.56 14.34
CA TRP A 461 12.18 -10.55 13.67
C TRP A 461 12.45 -11.78 12.83
N ALA A 462 11.82 -12.91 13.13
CA ALA A 462 11.82 -14.07 12.24
C ALA A 462 11.07 -13.78 10.92
N ALA A 463 9.90 -13.09 10.99
CA ALA A 463 9.10 -12.75 9.83
C ALA A 463 9.69 -11.61 8.97
N TYR A 464 10.37 -10.63 9.60
CA TYR A 464 10.84 -9.39 8.95
C TYR A 464 12.36 -9.23 8.97
N ASN A 465 13.11 -10.33 9.04
CA ASN A 465 14.56 -10.38 8.91
C ASN A 465 15.33 -9.45 9.85
N GLY A 466 15.25 -9.72 11.16
CA GLY A 466 15.92 -8.95 12.20
C GLY A 466 17.41 -8.68 11.94
N PRO A 467 18.22 -9.69 11.52
CA PRO A 467 19.63 -9.46 11.23
C PRO A 467 19.89 -8.42 10.12
N ALA A 468 19.11 -8.44 9.04
CA ALA A 468 19.24 -7.42 7.98
C ALA A 468 18.85 -6.04 8.48
N TYR A 469 17.75 -5.94 9.23
CA TYR A 469 17.33 -4.69 9.84
C TYR A 469 18.38 -4.13 10.81
N ALA A 470 18.95 -4.95 11.67
CA ALA A 470 19.95 -4.55 12.66
C ALA A 470 21.22 -3.97 12.00
N ARG A 471 21.72 -4.62 10.94
CA ARG A 471 22.87 -4.10 10.16
C ARG A 471 22.57 -2.72 9.58
N LEU A 472 21.44 -2.56 8.90
CA LEU A 472 21.01 -1.28 8.31
C LEU A 472 20.80 -0.21 9.38
N LYS A 473 20.15 -0.56 10.48
CA LYS A 473 19.91 0.36 11.59
C LYS A 473 21.21 0.87 12.19
N SER A 474 22.19 0.00 12.42
CA SER A 474 23.51 0.37 12.92
C SER A 474 24.29 1.25 11.94
N ALA A 475 24.20 0.97 10.63
CA ALA A 475 24.91 1.74 9.61
C ALA A 475 24.33 3.14 9.35
N TYR A 476 22.99 3.29 9.44
CA TYR A 476 22.29 4.49 9.00
C TYR A 476 21.60 5.28 10.14
N ASP A 477 21.50 4.71 11.32
CA ASP A 477 21.01 5.39 12.53
C ASP A 477 21.78 4.95 13.79
N PRO A 478 23.12 5.11 13.81
CA PRO A 478 23.97 4.60 14.91
C PRO A 478 23.65 5.21 16.25
N THR A 479 23.04 6.40 16.27
CA THR A 479 22.66 7.12 17.50
C THR A 479 21.22 6.86 17.93
N GLY A 480 20.45 6.04 17.21
CA GLY A 480 19.08 5.67 17.56
C GLY A 480 18.08 6.84 17.55
N LYS A 481 18.28 7.83 16.68
CA LYS A 481 17.37 8.99 16.58
C LYS A 481 16.01 8.66 15.97
N LEU A 482 15.93 7.62 15.17
CA LEU A 482 14.69 7.11 14.61
C LEU A 482 14.19 5.94 15.48
N SER A 483 12.88 5.81 15.67
CA SER A 483 12.31 4.66 16.39
C SER A 483 12.66 3.33 15.70
N GLY A 484 12.72 2.24 16.44
CA GLY A 484 12.86 0.89 15.88
C GLY A 484 11.59 0.42 15.18
N LEU A 485 11.73 -0.55 14.27
CA LEU A 485 10.59 -1.07 13.50
C LEU A 485 9.62 -1.83 14.41
N TYR A 486 10.11 -2.69 15.29
CA TYR A 486 9.29 -3.41 16.27
C TYR A 486 8.58 -2.46 17.23
N GLU A 487 9.29 -1.49 17.80
CA GLU A 487 8.71 -0.47 18.69
C GLU A 487 7.59 0.29 17.99
N LYS A 488 7.77 0.61 16.72
CA LYS A 488 6.80 1.37 15.94
C LYS A 488 5.58 0.55 15.54
N CYS A 489 5.76 -0.70 15.12
CA CYS A 489 4.70 -1.54 14.55
C CYS A 489 3.96 -2.35 15.61
N VAL A 490 4.65 -2.78 16.65
CA VAL A 490 4.09 -3.64 17.69
C VAL A 490 3.86 -2.87 19.00
N ARG A 491 4.85 -2.10 19.47
CA ARG A 491 4.74 -1.38 20.77
C ARG A 491 4.08 -0.01 20.69
N GLY A 492 3.85 0.53 19.48
CA GLY A 492 3.21 1.83 19.26
C GLY A 492 4.02 3.04 19.75
N ARG A 493 5.35 2.94 19.71
CA ARG A 493 6.29 3.94 20.26
C ARG A 493 7.06 4.70 19.18
#